data_7b1cb0cfff721477dfefd11613b1f250
#
_entry.id   7b1cb0cfff721477dfefd11613b1f250
#
_cell.length_a   1.000
_cell.length_b   1.000
_cell.length_c   1.000
_cell.angle_alpha   90.00
_cell.angle_beta   90.00
_cell.angle_gamma   90.00
#
_symmetry.space_group_name_H-M   'P 1'
#
loop_
_entity.id
_entity.type
_entity.pdbx_description
1 polymer ?
#
loop_
_entity_poly.entity_id
_entity_poly.type
_entity_poly.pdbx_seq_one_letter_code
_entity_poly.pdbx_strand_id
1 'polypeptide(L)'
;MGKATGFMDYERVDANASTPKERIKNFCEFHIALSLEEQKRQAARCMECGVPFCQYGEAIQGMTSGCPLHNLIPEWNDLVYHGNFEQAYIRLKKTSNFPEFTSRVCPALCEKACTCGLHGDAVSTKENEKAIIEYAYEHGFAGPKPPKVRTEKKVAVISSGPSGLAVADQLNQRGHEVTVFERNDAIGGLLRYGIPNMKLEKHIIDRKVAVMEAEGVHFVVNANVGKTTDIKKLKKEYDA
;
A
#
# COMPACT_ATOMS: atom_id res chain seq x y z
N MET A 1 17.07 9.60 12.98
CA MET A 1 17.91 8.37 12.87
C MET A 1 17.39 7.36 13.87
N GLY A 2 17.02 6.16 13.41
CA GLY A 2 16.66 5.05 14.28
C GLY A 2 17.76 4.79 15.32
N LYS A 3 17.70 3.72 16.04
CA LYS A 3 18.79 3.38 16.97
C LYS A 3 20.03 2.96 16.17
N ALA A 4 21.14 3.67 16.30
CA ALA A 4 22.37 3.42 15.52
C ALA A 4 22.88 1.96 15.60
N THR A 5 22.61 1.28 16.71
CA THR A 5 22.98 -0.13 16.95
C THR A 5 21.78 -1.09 16.89
N GLY A 6 20.60 -0.60 16.51
CA GLY A 6 19.35 -1.37 16.61
C GLY A 6 19.36 -2.71 15.86
N PHE A 7 20.02 -2.75 14.70
CA PHE A 7 20.20 -3.99 13.94
C PHE A 7 21.10 -5.04 14.61
N MET A 8 21.92 -4.63 15.58
CA MET A 8 22.75 -5.52 16.42
C MET A 8 22.06 -5.86 17.75
N ASP A 9 21.23 -4.96 18.27
CA ASP A 9 20.62 -5.08 19.59
C ASP A 9 19.31 -5.89 19.57
N TYR A 10 18.62 -5.90 18.44
CA TYR A 10 17.33 -6.56 18.27
C TYR A 10 17.37 -7.59 17.16
N GLU A 11 16.89 -8.78 17.44
CA GLU A 11 16.65 -9.80 16.41
C GLU A 11 15.46 -9.44 15.55
N ARG A 12 15.40 -9.98 14.32
CA ARG A 12 14.21 -9.85 13.46
C ARG A 12 13.06 -10.67 14.05
N VAL A 13 11.92 -10.04 14.17
CA VAL A 13 10.65 -10.69 14.51
C VAL A 13 9.65 -10.37 13.41
N ASP A 14 9.10 -11.41 12.78
CA ASP A 14 8.02 -11.30 11.83
C ASP A 14 6.67 -11.57 12.52
N ALA A 15 5.58 -11.14 11.90
CA ALA A 15 4.23 -11.40 12.40
C ALA A 15 4.01 -12.92 12.59
N ASN A 16 3.51 -13.30 13.74
CA ASN A 16 3.14 -14.68 14.02
C ASN A 16 1.96 -15.10 13.12
N ALA A 17 1.84 -16.39 12.92
CA ALA A 17 0.71 -16.96 12.21
C ALA A 17 -0.16 -17.80 13.16
N SER A 18 -1.48 -17.75 13.00
CA SER A 18 -2.39 -18.68 13.67
C SER A 18 -1.97 -20.12 13.44
N THR A 19 -2.26 -21.01 14.38
CA THR A 19 -1.86 -22.42 14.25
C THR A 19 -2.48 -23.07 13.00
N PRO A 20 -1.84 -24.07 12.38
CA PRO A 20 -2.42 -24.78 11.23
C PRO A 20 -3.83 -25.32 11.49
N LYS A 21 -4.11 -25.79 12.70
CA LYS A 21 -5.42 -26.29 13.12
C LYS A 21 -6.51 -25.20 13.17
N GLU A 22 -6.12 -23.95 13.38
CA GLU A 22 -7.02 -22.80 13.34
C GLU A 22 -7.21 -22.32 11.90
N ARG A 23 -6.13 -22.23 11.11
CA ARG A 23 -6.16 -21.74 9.73
C ARG A 23 -7.02 -22.58 8.81
N ILE A 24 -7.10 -23.90 9.01
CA ILE A 24 -7.95 -24.78 8.17
C ILE A 24 -9.46 -24.59 8.41
N LYS A 25 -9.86 -23.86 9.45
CA LYS A 25 -11.29 -23.64 9.78
C LYS A 25 -11.93 -22.48 9.00
N ASN A 26 -11.15 -21.62 8.37
CA ASN A 26 -11.61 -20.45 7.64
C ASN A 26 -10.61 -20.00 6.57
N PHE A 27 -10.96 -18.96 5.82
CA PHE A 27 -10.11 -18.34 4.79
C PHE A 27 -9.69 -16.92 5.15
N CYS A 28 -9.75 -16.54 6.43
CA CYS A 28 -9.35 -15.22 6.92
C CYS A 28 -7.83 -15.03 6.87
N GLU A 29 -7.39 -13.78 6.98
CA GLU A 29 -5.98 -13.45 7.18
C GLU A 29 -5.49 -14.11 8.49
N PHE A 30 -4.36 -14.80 8.42
CA PHE A 30 -3.85 -15.59 9.54
C PHE A 30 -2.61 -15.01 10.22
N HIS A 31 -2.10 -13.89 9.73
CA HIS A 31 -0.98 -13.19 10.35
C HIS A 31 -1.47 -12.33 11.52
N ILE A 32 -0.86 -12.55 12.67
CA ILE A 32 -1.14 -11.82 13.93
C ILE A 32 -0.16 -10.66 14.00
N ALA A 33 -0.67 -9.43 14.02
CA ALA A 33 0.16 -8.24 14.10
C ALA A 33 1.07 -8.25 15.33
N LEU A 34 2.26 -7.67 15.19
CA LEU A 34 3.15 -7.41 16.30
C LEU A 34 2.56 -6.36 17.25
N SER A 35 2.94 -6.40 18.53
CA SER A 35 2.64 -5.32 19.45
C SER A 35 3.31 -4.02 19.02
N LEU A 36 2.77 -2.86 19.39
CA LEU A 36 3.37 -1.56 19.06
C LEU A 36 4.81 -1.45 19.55
N GLU A 37 5.12 -1.98 20.74
CA GLU A 37 6.48 -1.95 21.29
C GLU A 37 7.44 -2.82 20.48
N GLU A 38 6.99 -4.02 20.06
CA GLU A 38 7.81 -4.86 19.18
C GLU A 38 7.97 -4.23 17.81
N GLN A 39 6.91 -3.59 17.29
CA GLN A 39 6.98 -2.88 16.02
C GLN A 39 8.01 -1.74 16.04
N LYS A 40 8.09 -0.98 17.12
CA LYS A 40 9.13 0.04 17.33
C LYS A 40 10.53 -0.59 17.33
N ARG A 41 10.72 -1.73 18.00
CA ARG A 41 12.02 -2.45 18.00
C ARG A 41 12.39 -2.90 16.59
N GLN A 42 11.44 -3.44 15.83
CA GLN A 42 11.68 -3.85 14.44
C GLN A 42 12.04 -2.66 13.55
N ALA A 43 11.40 -1.53 13.72
CA ALA A 43 11.75 -0.30 13.02
C ALA A 43 13.14 0.24 13.42
N ALA A 44 13.52 0.12 14.70
CA ALA A 44 14.85 0.52 15.20
C ALA A 44 16.01 -0.24 14.54
N ARG A 45 15.75 -1.39 13.93
CA ARG A 45 16.77 -2.17 13.19
C ARG A 45 17.22 -1.48 11.90
N CYS A 46 16.53 -0.45 11.46
CA CYS A 46 16.91 0.30 10.26
C CYS A 46 18.17 1.15 10.53
N MET A 47 19.24 0.91 9.76
CA MET A 47 20.49 1.66 9.86
C MET A 47 20.41 3.08 9.27
N GLU A 48 19.30 3.43 8.62
CA GLU A 48 19.16 4.70 7.89
C GLU A 48 20.35 4.99 6.96
N CYS A 49 20.61 4.06 6.05
CA CYS A 49 21.77 4.11 5.15
C CYS A 49 21.79 5.39 4.32
N GLY A 50 22.97 6.01 4.17
CA GLY A 50 23.15 7.17 3.31
C GLY A 50 22.85 6.88 1.84
N VAL A 51 23.04 5.62 1.39
CA VAL A 51 22.60 5.10 0.09
C VAL A 51 21.68 3.90 0.36
N PRO A 52 20.36 4.13 0.53
CA PRO A 52 19.43 3.08 0.92
C PRO A 52 18.99 2.25 -0.28
N PHE A 53 19.61 1.10 -0.50
CA PHE A 53 19.22 0.16 -1.57
C PHE A 53 17.77 -0.29 -1.48
N CYS A 54 17.19 -0.36 -0.28
CA CYS A 54 15.79 -0.73 -0.08
C CYS A 54 14.79 0.16 -0.85
N GLN A 55 15.11 1.44 -1.06
CA GLN A 55 14.26 2.38 -1.81
C GLN A 55 14.78 2.70 -3.22
N TYR A 56 15.88 2.07 -3.67
CA TYR A 56 16.52 2.42 -4.94
C TYR A 56 15.62 2.15 -6.15
N GLY A 57 14.96 1.00 -6.22
CA GLY A 57 13.93 0.70 -7.22
C GLY A 57 14.39 0.48 -8.67
N GLU A 58 15.68 0.57 -8.94
CA GLU A 58 16.24 0.46 -10.28
C GLU A 58 16.89 -0.90 -10.53
N ALA A 59 17.24 -1.17 -11.76
CA ALA A 59 17.95 -2.39 -12.12
C ALA A 59 19.45 -2.28 -11.81
N ILE A 60 19.98 -3.25 -11.08
CA ILE A 60 21.40 -3.45 -10.85
C ILE A 60 21.81 -4.73 -11.57
N GLN A 61 22.69 -4.64 -12.55
CA GLN A 61 23.13 -5.78 -13.39
C GLN A 61 21.94 -6.58 -13.98
N GLY A 62 20.90 -5.89 -14.43
CA GLY A 62 19.70 -6.49 -15.02
C GLY A 62 18.67 -7.05 -14.03
N MET A 63 18.89 -6.93 -12.73
CA MET A 63 17.95 -7.34 -11.68
C MET A 63 17.37 -6.12 -10.96
N THR A 64 16.05 -6.08 -10.79
CA THR A 64 15.39 -5.03 -10.02
C THR A 64 15.78 -5.14 -8.55
N SER A 65 16.27 -4.04 -7.96
CA SER A 65 16.69 -3.95 -6.57
C SER A 65 15.86 -2.89 -5.84
N GLY A 66 15.37 -3.21 -4.64
CA GLY A 66 14.64 -2.28 -3.80
C GLY A 66 13.19 -2.05 -4.21
N CYS A 67 12.59 -1.01 -3.65
CA CYS A 67 11.19 -0.67 -3.87
C CYS A 67 11.00 0.11 -5.19
N PRO A 68 10.25 -0.40 -6.18
CA PRO A 68 10.03 0.29 -7.46
C PRO A 68 9.18 1.57 -7.33
N LEU A 69 8.54 1.79 -6.19
CA LEU A 69 7.85 3.04 -5.87
C LEU A 69 8.77 4.07 -5.20
N HIS A 70 10.03 3.74 -4.98
CA HIS A 70 10.98 4.56 -4.24
C HIS A 70 10.46 4.98 -2.85
N ASN A 71 9.79 4.05 -2.15
CA ASN A 71 9.24 4.30 -0.82
C ASN A 71 10.34 4.79 0.13
N LEU A 72 10.03 5.84 0.89
CA LEU A 72 10.95 6.51 1.82
C LEU A 72 11.16 5.69 3.10
N ILE A 73 11.64 4.46 2.92
CA ILE A 73 11.68 3.40 3.93
C ILE A 73 12.48 3.77 5.18
N PRO A 74 13.71 4.32 5.09
CA PRO A 74 14.45 4.71 6.27
C PRO A 74 13.71 5.75 7.11
N GLU A 75 13.12 6.75 6.44
CA GLU A 75 12.46 7.87 7.11
C GLU A 75 11.21 7.42 7.88
N TRP A 76 10.34 6.61 7.31
CA TRP A 76 9.17 6.15 8.05
C TRP A 76 9.50 5.05 9.07
N ASN A 77 10.58 4.28 8.90
CA ASN A 77 11.09 3.39 9.96
C ASN A 77 11.57 4.18 11.18
N ASP A 78 12.28 5.29 10.97
CA ASP A 78 12.70 6.19 12.06
C ASP A 78 11.48 6.73 12.83
N LEU A 79 10.46 7.19 12.10
CA LEU A 79 9.23 7.69 12.70
C LEU A 79 8.48 6.63 13.51
N VAL A 80 8.42 5.38 13.01
CA VAL A 80 7.83 4.24 13.75
C VAL A 80 8.61 3.95 15.02
N TYR A 81 9.94 3.92 14.95
CA TYR A 81 10.79 3.74 16.13
C TYR A 81 10.48 4.75 17.24
N HIS A 82 10.31 6.02 16.88
CA HIS A 82 9.96 7.08 17.82
C HIS A 82 8.47 7.11 18.22
N GLY A 83 7.65 6.21 17.69
CA GLY A 83 6.20 6.16 17.97
C GLY A 83 5.38 7.20 17.22
N ASN A 84 5.95 7.90 16.25
CA ASN A 84 5.30 8.95 15.46
C ASN A 84 4.53 8.38 14.27
N PHE A 85 3.54 7.52 14.51
CA PHE A 85 2.82 6.77 13.48
C PHE A 85 2.04 7.67 12.50
N GLU A 86 1.49 8.79 12.96
CA GLU A 86 0.83 9.74 12.06
C GLU A 86 1.80 10.31 11.02
N GLN A 87 2.98 10.74 11.46
CA GLN A 87 4.01 11.24 10.55
C GLN A 87 4.58 10.14 9.66
N ALA A 88 4.70 8.92 10.18
CA ALA A 88 5.09 7.75 9.39
C ALA A 88 4.07 7.48 8.27
N TYR A 89 2.76 7.55 8.57
CA TYR A 89 1.71 7.44 7.56
C TYR A 89 1.78 8.54 6.50
N ILE A 90 1.95 9.81 6.91
CA ILE A 90 2.10 10.94 5.98
C ILE A 90 3.32 10.71 5.06
N ARG A 91 4.42 10.20 5.61
CA ARG A 91 5.63 9.93 4.84
C ARG A 91 5.45 8.75 3.88
N LEU A 92 4.83 7.66 4.32
CA LEU A 92 4.52 6.50 3.51
C LEU A 92 3.59 6.86 2.33
N LYS A 93 2.56 7.66 2.57
CA LYS A 93 1.60 8.10 1.56
C LYS A 93 2.17 9.01 0.48
N LYS A 94 3.39 9.53 0.64
CA LYS A 94 4.03 10.33 -0.43
C LYS A 94 4.33 9.51 -1.69
N THR A 95 4.65 8.25 -1.54
CA THR A 95 5.08 7.37 -2.62
C THR A 95 4.19 6.14 -2.79
N SER A 96 3.48 5.71 -1.74
CA SER A 96 2.59 4.54 -1.79
C SER A 96 1.12 4.97 -1.78
N ASN A 97 0.38 4.61 -2.84
CA ASN A 97 -1.06 4.84 -2.90
C ASN A 97 -1.85 3.87 -1.99
N PHE A 98 -1.37 2.62 -1.89
CA PHE A 98 -2.13 1.53 -1.26
C PHE A 98 -1.27 0.68 -0.31
N PRO A 99 -0.76 1.27 0.80
CA PRO A 99 0.00 0.51 1.79
C PRO A 99 -0.80 -0.67 2.36
N GLU A 100 -2.12 -0.56 2.45
CA GLU A 100 -3.03 -1.63 2.89
C GLU A 100 -2.97 -2.88 2.00
N PHE A 101 -2.65 -2.72 0.71
CA PHE A 101 -2.49 -3.84 -0.22
C PHE A 101 -1.04 -4.30 -0.28
N THR A 102 -0.09 -3.37 -0.47
CA THR A 102 1.32 -3.70 -0.64
C THR A 102 1.91 -4.35 0.59
N SER A 103 1.56 -3.91 1.78
CA SER A 103 1.98 -4.54 3.04
C SER A 103 1.55 -6.01 3.19
N ARG A 104 0.53 -6.44 2.43
CA ARG A 104 0.03 -7.82 2.47
C ARG A 104 0.55 -8.68 1.32
N VAL A 105 0.58 -8.12 0.10
CA VAL A 105 0.80 -8.92 -1.12
C VAL A 105 2.13 -8.67 -1.83
N CYS A 106 2.84 -7.59 -1.50
CA CYS A 106 4.12 -7.29 -2.12
C CYS A 106 5.18 -8.36 -1.78
N PRO A 107 6.02 -8.77 -2.74
CA PRO A 107 7.12 -9.72 -2.48
C PRO A 107 8.27 -9.11 -1.66
N ALA A 108 8.16 -7.84 -1.26
CA ALA A 108 9.12 -7.12 -0.42
C ALA A 108 10.55 -7.08 -0.99
N LEU A 109 10.70 -6.62 -2.24
CA LEU A 109 12.01 -6.41 -2.86
C LEU A 109 12.91 -5.48 -2.04
N CYS A 110 12.30 -4.55 -1.29
CA CYS A 110 12.99 -3.68 -0.35
C CYS A 110 13.73 -4.45 0.76
N GLU A 111 13.13 -5.52 1.30
CA GLU A 111 13.78 -6.37 2.29
C GLU A 111 14.93 -7.17 1.68
N LYS A 112 14.77 -7.65 0.44
CA LYS A 112 15.83 -8.36 -0.30
C LYS A 112 17.03 -7.46 -0.60
N ALA A 113 16.80 -6.16 -0.76
CA ALA A 113 17.84 -5.16 -1.00
C ALA A 113 18.39 -4.52 0.28
N CYS A 114 17.87 -4.88 1.45
CA CYS A 114 18.31 -4.32 2.72
C CYS A 114 19.74 -4.75 3.04
N THR A 115 20.65 -3.80 3.30
CA THR A 115 22.05 -4.09 3.61
C THR A 115 22.25 -4.80 4.96
N CYS A 116 21.29 -4.71 5.90
CA CYS A 116 21.30 -5.56 7.09
C CYS A 116 21.31 -7.05 6.74
N GLY A 117 20.71 -7.43 5.60
CA GLY A 117 20.70 -8.81 5.11
C GLY A 117 22.06 -9.37 4.65
N LEU A 118 23.11 -8.55 4.62
CA LEU A 118 24.46 -9.00 4.29
C LEU A 118 25.16 -9.70 5.50
N HIS A 119 24.79 -9.34 6.72
CA HIS A 119 25.43 -9.82 7.94
C HIS A 119 24.46 -10.43 8.96
N GLY A 120 23.16 -10.39 8.66
CA GLY A 120 22.10 -10.90 9.52
C GLY A 120 20.77 -10.86 8.79
N ASP A 121 19.68 -10.60 9.52
CA ASP A 121 18.36 -10.50 8.93
C ASP A 121 18.04 -9.07 8.46
N ALA A 122 17.42 -8.96 7.29
CA ALA A 122 16.90 -7.70 6.79
C ALA A 122 15.88 -7.06 7.75
N VAL A 123 15.67 -5.76 7.66
CA VAL A 123 14.58 -5.08 8.38
C VAL A 123 13.24 -5.59 7.88
N SER A 124 12.29 -5.87 8.79
CA SER A 124 10.93 -6.30 8.47
C SER A 124 10.07 -5.13 7.95
N THR A 125 10.48 -4.61 6.81
CA THR A 125 9.92 -3.39 6.19
C THR A 125 8.43 -3.52 5.91
N LYS A 126 8.01 -4.69 5.44
CA LYS A 126 6.61 -4.98 5.09
C LYS A 126 5.70 -5.00 6.33
N GLU A 127 6.19 -5.53 7.45
CA GLU A 127 5.47 -5.49 8.72
C GLU A 127 5.35 -4.07 9.26
N ASN A 128 6.41 -3.25 9.12
CA ASN A 128 6.38 -1.85 9.50
C ASN A 128 5.36 -1.07 8.63
N GLU A 129 5.32 -1.30 7.31
CA GLU A 129 4.34 -0.72 6.41
C GLU A 129 2.90 -1.08 6.83
N LYS A 130 2.66 -2.37 7.18
CA LYS A 130 1.35 -2.85 7.65
C LYS A 130 0.95 -2.17 8.96
N ALA A 131 1.87 -2.08 9.92
CA ALA A 131 1.61 -1.43 11.19
C ALA A 131 1.24 0.05 11.01
N ILE A 132 1.96 0.77 10.14
CA ILE A 132 1.67 2.20 9.86
C ILE A 132 0.25 2.37 9.31
N ILE A 133 -0.14 1.58 8.31
CA ILE A 133 -1.44 1.77 7.66
C ILE A 133 -2.60 1.31 8.54
N GLU A 134 -2.47 0.20 9.26
CA GLU A 134 -3.54 -0.24 10.17
C GLU A 134 -3.71 0.73 11.34
N TYR A 135 -2.62 1.19 11.94
CA TYR A 135 -2.65 2.24 12.95
C TYR A 135 -3.34 3.51 12.43
N ALA A 136 -3.06 3.90 11.19
CA ALA A 136 -3.66 5.09 10.58
C ALA A 136 -5.19 4.95 10.40
N TYR A 137 -5.68 3.76 10.05
CA TYR A 137 -7.12 3.50 9.99
C TYR A 137 -7.77 3.47 11.38
N GLU A 138 -7.14 2.81 12.35
CA GLU A 138 -7.63 2.71 13.73
C GLU A 138 -7.75 4.08 14.41
N HIS A 139 -6.84 5.00 14.08
CA HIS A 139 -6.80 6.35 14.69
C HIS A 139 -7.40 7.45 13.78
N GLY A 140 -8.01 7.08 12.65
CA GLY A 140 -8.69 8.02 11.76
C GLY A 140 -7.78 8.86 10.85
N PHE A 141 -6.47 8.62 10.81
CA PHE A 141 -5.54 9.36 9.95
C PHE A 141 -5.71 8.99 8.48
N ALA A 142 -6.16 7.77 8.19
CA ALA A 142 -6.41 7.28 6.83
C ALA A 142 -7.84 7.58 6.31
N GLY A 143 -8.56 8.47 6.98
CA GLY A 143 -9.88 8.93 6.53
C GLY A 143 -9.83 9.76 5.23
N PRO A 144 -11.00 10.03 4.63
CA PRO A 144 -11.10 10.77 3.37
C PRO A 144 -10.52 12.17 3.45
N LYS A 145 -9.75 12.56 2.43
CA LYS A 145 -9.15 13.87 2.27
C LYS A 145 -9.45 14.42 0.86
N PRO A 146 -10.69 14.88 0.62
CA PRO A 146 -11.07 15.38 -0.70
C PRO A 146 -10.22 16.58 -1.10
N PRO A 147 -9.90 16.75 -2.39
CA PRO A 147 -9.13 17.89 -2.88
C PRO A 147 -9.87 19.20 -2.62
N LYS A 148 -9.15 20.22 -2.18
CA LYS A 148 -9.70 21.54 -1.85
C LYS A 148 -10.21 22.31 -3.09
N VAL A 149 -9.62 22.04 -4.24
CA VAL A 149 -9.93 22.71 -5.50
C VAL A 149 -10.14 21.65 -6.58
N ARG A 150 -11.22 21.80 -7.37
CA ARG A 150 -11.50 20.98 -8.54
C ARG A 150 -11.06 21.69 -9.81
N THR A 151 -10.55 20.91 -10.78
CA THR A 151 -10.02 21.44 -12.05
C THR A 151 -11.05 21.48 -13.16
N GLU A 152 -12.28 20.99 -12.92
CA GLU A 152 -13.34 20.81 -13.90
C GLU A 152 -12.98 19.84 -15.05
N LYS A 153 -11.82 19.19 -14.98
CA LYS A 153 -11.39 18.17 -15.93
C LYS A 153 -11.93 16.80 -15.54
N LYS A 154 -12.55 16.12 -16.51
CA LYS A 154 -13.16 14.79 -16.38
C LYS A 154 -12.24 13.73 -16.94
N VAL A 155 -11.91 12.73 -16.15
CA VAL A 155 -11.04 11.62 -16.59
C VAL A 155 -11.76 10.29 -16.41
N ALA A 156 -11.80 9.51 -17.50
CA ALA A 156 -12.31 8.14 -17.49
C ALA A 156 -11.14 7.15 -17.29
N VAL A 157 -11.14 6.41 -16.19
CA VAL A 157 -10.17 5.34 -15.94
C VAL A 157 -10.82 4.00 -16.26
N ILE A 158 -10.20 3.23 -17.15
CA ILE A 158 -10.71 1.92 -17.56
C ILE A 158 -10.04 0.82 -16.77
N SER A 159 -10.82 0.10 -15.97
CA SER A 159 -10.44 -0.94 -15.02
C SER A 159 -10.16 -0.43 -13.60
N SER A 160 -10.62 -1.19 -12.63
CA SER A 160 -10.40 -0.96 -11.20
C SER A 160 -9.31 -1.86 -10.59
N GLY A 161 -8.43 -2.41 -11.41
CA GLY A 161 -7.23 -3.09 -10.91
C GLY A 161 -6.27 -2.13 -10.19
N PRO A 162 -5.18 -2.63 -9.58
CA PRO A 162 -4.25 -1.80 -8.81
C PRO A 162 -3.77 -0.56 -9.56
N SER A 163 -3.45 -0.70 -10.84
CA SER A 163 -2.98 0.42 -11.69
C SER A 163 -4.06 1.48 -11.91
N GLY A 164 -5.29 1.04 -12.26
CA GLY A 164 -6.42 1.95 -12.47
C GLY A 164 -6.79 2.69 -11.18
N LEU A 165 -6.84 1.98 -10.05
CA LEU A 165 -7.07 2.62 -8.75
C LEU A 165 -5.97 3.63 -8.40
N ALA A 166 -4.69 3.33 -8.68
CA ALA A 166 -3.58 4.25 -8.43
C ALA A 166 -3.68 5.52 -9.27
N VAL A 167 -4.02 5.38 -10.55
CA VAL A 167 -4.28 6.51 -11.44
C VAL A 167 -5.45 7.34 -10.92
N ALA A 168 -6.56 6.69 -10.54
CA ALA A 168 -7.74 7.37 -10.02
C ALA A 168 -7.44 8.14 -8.72
N ASP A 169 -6.73 7.52 -7.77
CA ASP A 169 -6.31 8.15 -6.52
C ASP A 169 -5.45 9.39 -6.80
N GLN A 170 -4.44 9.27 -7.65
CA GLN A 170 -3.52 10.37 -7.98
C GLN A 170 -4.19 11.52 -8.73
N LEU A 171 -5.06 11.23 -9.69
CA LEU A 171 -5.77 12.26 -10.44
C LEU A 171 -6.82 12.97 -9.59
N ASN A 172 -7.56 12.22 -8.76
CA ASN A 172 -8.51 12.80 -7.83
C ASN A 172 -7.81 13.74 -6.81
N GLN A 173 -6.67 13.34 -6.24
CA GLN A 173 -5.88 14.20 -5.34
C GLN A 173 -5.43 15.51 -6.01
N ARG A 174 -5.24 15.51 -7.33
CA ARG A 174 -4.93 16.71 -8.13
C ARG A 174 -6.15 17.55 -8.48
N GLY A 175 -7.33 17.13 -8.07
CA GLY A 175 -8.58 17.86 -8.24
C GLY A 175 -9.37 17.50 -9.50
N HIS A 176 -8.96 16.52 -10.28
CA HIS A 176 -9.75 16.09 -11.45
C HIS A 176 -11.01 15.31 -11.02
N GLU A 177 -12.07 15.39 -11.80
CA GLU A 177 -13.24 14.52 -11.67
C GLU A 177 -12.91 13.16 -12.30
N VAL A 178 -12.86 12.12 -11.48
CA VAL A 178 -12.43 10.79 -11.94
C VAL A 178 -13.58 9.80 -11.86
N THR A 179 -13.85 9.11 -12.97
CA THR A 179 -14.77 7.99 -13.03
C THR A 179 -14.02 6.73 -13.45
N VAL A 180 -14.10 5.68 -12.62
CA VAL A 180 -13.49 4.38 -12.88
C VAL A 180 -14.55 3.43 -13.42
N PHE A 181 -14.33 2.90 -14.62
CA PHE A 181 -15.22 1.92 -15.26
C PHE A 181 -14.66 0.51 -15.05
N GLU A 182 -15.42 -0.34 -14.39
CA GLU A 182 -15.05 -1.74 -14.13
C GLU A 182 -16.04 -2.68 -14.82
N ARG A 183 -15.50 -3.66 -15.54
CA ARG A 183 -16.31 -4.66 -16.25
C ARG A 183 -16.99 -5.69 -15.35
N ASN A 184 -16.39 -5.96 -14.18
CA ASN A 184 -16.91 -6.90 -13.20
C ASN A 184 -17.94 -6.22 -12.29
N ASP A 185 -18.57 -7.02 -11.44
CA ASP A 185 -19.60 -6.61 -10.49
C ASP A 185 -19.07 -5.89 -9.24
N ALA A 186 -17.75 -5.90 -9.03
CA ALA A 186 -17.12 -5.21 -7.88
C ALA A 186 -15.74 -4.66 -8.22
N ILE A 187 -15.32 -3.65 -7.46
CA ILE A 187 -14.05 -2.93 -7.62
C ILE A 187 -12.88 -3.73 -7.03
N GLY A 188 -11.70 -3.64 -7.66
CA GLY A 188 -10.46 -4.20 -7.16
C GLY A 188 -9.69 -5.10 -8.14
N GLY A 189 -10.29 -5.47 -9.26
CA GLY A 189 -9.63 -6.32 -10.27
C GLY A 189 -8.99 -7.57 -9.65
N LEU A 190 -7.71 -7.85 -9.97
CA LEU A 190 -7.01 -9.01 -9.44
C LEU A 190 -6.81 -9.00 -7.90
N LEU A 191 -6.85 -7.86 -7.24
CA LEU A 191 -6.85 -7.80 -5.78
C LEU A 191 -8.06 -8.55 -5.21
N ARG A 192 -9.22 -8.39 -5.85
CA ARG A 192 -10.48 -9.03 -5.44
C ARG A 192 -10.62 -10.45 -5.98
N TYR A 193 -10.41 -10.62 -7.28
CA TYR A 193 -10.73 -11.87 -7.97
C TYR A 193 -9.56 -12.84 -8.11
N GLY A 194 -8.31 -12.39 -7.88
CA GLY A 194 -7.12 -13.21 -8.03
C GLY A 194 -6.41 -13.56 -6.72
N ILE A 195 -6.47 -12.70 -5.71
CA ILE A 195 -5.78 -12.90 -4.43
C ILE A 195 -6.72 -13.57 -3.43
N PRO A 196 -6.33 -14.71 -2.79
CA PRO A 196 -7.16 -15.37 -1.79
C PRO A 196 -7.29 -14.52 -0.51
N ASN A 197 -8.44 -14.67 0.20
CA ASN A 197 -8.73 -13.93 1.43
C ASN A 197 -7.65 -14.09 2.51
N MET A 198 -7.05 -15.26 2.63
CA MET A 198 -5.99 -15.50 3.59
C MET A 198 -4.77 -14.59 3.42
N LYS A 199 -4.60 -13.94 2.27
CA LYS A 199 -3.55 -12.95 1.99
C LYS A 199 -4.06 -11.52 1.95
N LEU A 200 -5.27 -11.31 1.44
CA LEU A 200 -5.90 -9.99 1.34
C LEU A 200 -7.41 -10.16 1.45
N GLU A 201 -7.94 -9.88 2.61
CA GLU A 201 -9.38 -9.90 2.85
C GLU A 201 -10.09 -8.80 2.07
N LYS A 202 -11.28 -9.11 1.54
CA LYS A 202 -11.97 -8.19 0.61
C LYS A 202 -12.46 -6.92 1.29
N HIS A 203 -12.75 -6.97 2.59
CA HIS A 203 -13.11 -5.78 3.36
C HIS A 203 -11.99 -4.71 3.38
N ILE A 204 -10.71 -5.10 3.24
CA ILE A 204 -9.60 -4.16 3.14
C ILE A 204 -9.68 -3.36 1.82
N ILE A 205 -10.11 -4.02 0.73
CA ILE A 205 -10.36 -3.36 -0.54
C ILE A 205 -11.57 -2.43 -0.41
N ASP A 206 -12.67 -2.92 0.16
CA ASP A 206 -13.90 -2.15 0.33
C ASP A 206 -13.66 -0.91 1.20
N ARG A 207 -12.87 -1.03 2.28
CA ARG A 207 -12.43 0.08 3.13
C ARG A 207 -11.73 1.19 2.33
N LYS A 208 -10.79 0.82 1.45
CA LYS A 208 -10.07 1.81 0.62
C LYS A 208 -10.98 2.40 -0.46
N VAL A 209 -11.81 1.60 -1.10
CA VAL A 209 -12.76 2.08 -2.11
C VAL A 209 -13.71 3.10 -1.48
N ALA A 210 -14.25 2.83 -0.31
CA ALA A 210 -15.11 3.77 0.41
C ALA A 210 -14.42 5.11 0.72
N VAL A 211 -13.13 5.10 1.07
CA VAL A 211 -12.34 6.32 1.24
C VAL A 211 -12.25 7.09 -0.09
N MET A 212 -11.94 6.42 -1.20
CA MET A 212 -11.84 7.05 -2.52
C MET A 212 -13.18 7.63 -3.00
N GLU A 213 -14.29 6.93 -2.74
CA GLU A 213 -15.65 7.43 -3.03
C GLU A 213 -15.96 8.70 -2.22
N ALA A 214 -15.64 8.69 -0.93
CA ALA A 214 -15.84 9.86 -0.07
C ALA A 214 -14.93 11.05 -0.46
N GLU A 215 -13.81 10.79 -1.14
CA GLU A 215 -12.94 11.80 -1.75
C GLU A 215 -13.44 12.30 -3.10
N GLY A 216 -14.47 11.67 -3.68
CA GLY A 216 -15.14 12.07 -4.92
C GLY A 216 -14.72 11.30 -6.16
N VAL A 217 -14.13 10.11 -6.02
CA VAL A 217 -13.96 9.18 -7.14
C VAL A 217 -15.28 8.47 -7.40
N HIS A 218 -15.72 8.43 -8.66
CA HIS A 218 -16.92 7.71 -9.06
C HIS A 218 -16.56 6.32 -9.60
N PHE A 219 -17.29 5.29 -9.18
CA PHE A 219 -17.09 3.92 -9.65
C PHE A 219 -18.35 3.43 -10.38
N VAL A 220 -18.14 2.86 -11.58
CA VAL A 220 -19.21 2.28 -12.41
C VAL A 220 -18.84 0.81 -12.68
N VAL A 221 -19.51 -0.10 -11.99
CA VAL A 221 -19.36 -1.55 -12.19
C VAL A 221 -20.22 -2.08 -13.34
N ASN A 222 -19.97 -3.31 -13.78
CA ASN A 222 -20.64 -3.95 -14.93
C ASN A 222 -20.51 -3.13 -16.24
N ALA A 223 -19.49 -2.28 -16.33
CA ALA A 223 -19.23 -1.37 -17.44
C ALA A 223 -18.03 -1.88 -18.27
N ASN A 224 -18.30 -2.76 -19.23
CA ASN A 224 -17.28 -3.30 -20.12
C ASN A 224 -17.08 -2.35 -21.29
N VAL A 225 -16.10 -1.46 -21.21
CA VAL A 225 -15.79 -0.47 -22.23
C VAL A 225 -15.40 -1.15 -23.55
N GLY A 226 -16.05 -0.74 -24.63
CA GLY A 226 -15.94 -1.34 -25.96
C GLY A 226 -16.89 -2.51 -26.21
N LYS A 227 -17.65 -2.96 -25.18
CA LYS A 227 -18.73 -3.96 -25.34
C LYS A 227 -20.07 -3.42 -24.86
N THR A 228 -20.25 -3.21 -23.55
CA THR A 228 -21.50 -2.69 -22.97
C THR A 228 -21.49 -1.18 -22.80
N THR A 229 -20.31 -0.57 -22.75
CA THR A 229 -20.12 0.88 -22.64
C THR A 229 -19.46 1.40 -23.92
N ASP A 230 -20.10 2.35 -24.58
CA ASP A 230 -19.63 2.90 -25.86
C ASP A 230 -18.43 3.83 -25.65
N ILE A 231 -17.28 3.45 -26.23
CA ILE A 231 -16.04 4.22 -26.16
C ILE A 231 -16.16 5.59 -26.85
N LYS A 232 -17.00 5.71 -27.90
CA LYS A 232 -17.20 6.99 -28.60
C LYS A 232 -17.96 7.97 -27.71
N LYS A 233 -18.86 7.47 -26.87
CA LYS A 233 -19.57 8.27 -25.87
C LYS A 233 -18.61 8.78 -24.81
N LEU A 234 -17.78 7.89 -24.24
CA LEU A 234 -16.77 8.29 -23.24
C LEU A 234 -15.82 9.37 -23.79
N LYS A 235 -15.32 9.21 -25.02
CA LYS A 235 -14.45 10.21 -25.66
C LYS A 235 -15.09 11.59 -25.88
N LYS A 236 -16.43 11.70 -25.82
CA LYS A 236 -17.15 12.99 -25.90
C LYS A 236 -17.43 13.58 -24.52
N GLU A 237 -17.56 12.74 -23.50
CA GLU A 237 -17.96 13.13 -22.14
C GLU A 237 -16.76 13.42 -21.24
N TYR A 238 -15.60 12.86 -21.54
CA TYR A 238 -14.36 12.99 -20.75
C TYR A 238 -13.26 13.69 -21.53
N ASP A 239 -12.44 14.46 -20.81
CA ASP A 239 -11.29 15.17 -21.39
C ASP A 239 -10.13 14.19 -21.69
N ALA A 240 -10.04 13.06 -20.92
CA ALA A 240 -9.02 12.03 -21.09
C ALA A 240 -9.53 10.66 -20.61
#